data_97bcd96bb45bbd0072071a89d967bc45
#
_entry.id   97bcd96bb45bbd0072071a89d967bc45
#
_cell.length_a   1.000
_cell.length_b   1.000
_cell.length_c   1.000
_cell.angle_alpha   90.00
_cell.angle_beta   90.00
_cell.angle_gamma   90.00
#
_symmetry.space_group_name_H-M   'P 1'
#
loop_
_entity.id
_entity.type
_entity.pdbx_description
1 polymer ?
#
loop_
_entity_poly.entity_id
_entity_poly.type
_entity_poly.pdbx_seq_one_letter_code
_entity_poly.pdbx_strand_id
1 'polypeptide(L)'
;MICYNCFNKKLKRGVIMNQKIIDAIIRKAKRVCPDSLALIGIYGSVATGDTYEKSDLDLLILIEDDDGYKLATGFILEDNNVGYDIYCTKLDDLRHDAECYHAHLSKLMDSKIVYVKNQDAYNELCKLRDKVVLFLKSEERFFRVKELLDKAKISYADACLHDELGQVRMDAFHVIDCILNAVMIYHGKYFRLGVKRTFDEIANLPVSGEFSDNIRKIVASNDTSEIRYLLKSLLLYAEKYTQKEKPKAKPSAVLAGTYEELYSNWRNKVEEAANNRDVYSCFVNMCSFNGMLSDISSEFDIGAYNIMDEYNPEKLTDNVLIYDRYLEEYEKVCNKAGIKIKRFSDVDAFVSDYLENQ
;
A
#
# COMPACT_ATOMS: atom_id res chain seq x y z
N MET A 1 -2.51 37.66 -24.23
CA MET A 1 -3.99 37.75 -24.15
C MET A 1 -4.58 36.87 -25.27
N ILE A 2 -4.88 35.59 -24.96
CA ILE A 2 -5.48 34.68 -25.95
C ILE A 2 -6.95 35.08 -26.09
N CYS A 3 -7.35 35.42 -27.32
CA CYS A 3 -8.68 35.92 -27.64
C CYS A 3 -9.76 34.88 -27.23
N TYR A 4 -10.75 35.26 -26.41
CA TYR A 4 -11.87 34.43 -25.94
C TYR A 4 -12.56 33.66 -27.07
N ASN A 5 -12.62 34.25 -28.27
CA ASN A 5 -13.17 33.63 -29.49
C ASN A 5 -12.28 32.48 -30.03
N CYS A 6 -10.96 32.55 -29.88
CA CYS A 6 -10.06 31.46 -30.29
C CYS A 6 -10.15 30.27 -29.36
N PHE A 7 -10.32 30.50 -28.05
CA PHE A 7 -10.48 29.42 -27.05
C PHE A 7 -11.78 28.65 -27.26
N ASN A 8 -12.91 29.35 -27.49
CA ASN A 8 -14.19 28.72 -27.79
C ASN A 8 -14.23 27.96 -29.13
N LYS A 9 -13.49 28.41 -30.14
CA LYS A 9 -13.34 27.70 -31.41
C LYS A 9 -12.50 26.43 -31.26
N LYS A 10 -11.41 26.45 -30.48
CA LYS A 10 -10.57 25.25 -30.18
C LYS A 10 -11.36 24.22 -29.40
N LEU A 11 -12.11 24.62 -28.35
CA LEU A 11 -12.97 23.71 -27.58
C LEU A 11 -14.03 23.01 -28.45
N LYS A 12 -14.73 23.76 -29.31
CA LYS A 12 -15.70 23.20 -30.26
C LYS A 12 -15.04 22.23 -31.27
N ARG A 13 -13.83 22.56 -31.76
CA ARG A 13 -13.08 21.68 -32.68
C ARG A 13 -12.67 20.38 -32.01
N GLY A 14 -12.19 20.42 -30.73
CA GLY A 14 -11.85 19.23 -29.94
C GLY A 14 -13.05 18.32 -29.73
N VAL A 15 -14.20 18.84 -29.33
CA VAL A 15 -15.44 18.07 -29.13
C VAL A 15 -15.89 17.39 -30.42
N ILE A 16 -15.84 18.09 -31.57
CA ILE A 16 -16.21 17.54 -32.87
C ILE A 16 -15.22 16.42 -33.29
N MET A 17 -13.92 16.61 -33.02
CA MET A 17 -12.90 15.61 -33.35
C MET A 17 -13.07 14.34 -32.51
N ASN A 18 -13.28 14.46 -31.21
CA ASN A 18 -13.51 13.35 -30.33
C ASN A 18 -14.73 12.52 -30.73
N GLN A 19 -15.83 13.20 -31.12
CA GLN A 19 -17.03 12.52 -31.63
C GLN A 19 -16.74 11.75 -32.92
N LYS A 20 -15.96 12.33 -33.86
CA LYS A 20 -15.57 11.61 -35.09
C LYS A 20 -14.76 10.34 -34.84
N ILE A 21 -13.88 10.37 -33.83
CA ILE A 21 -13.10 9.17 -33.44
C ILE A 21 -14.05 8.10 -32.89
N ILE A 22 -14.94 8.45 -31.96
CA ILE A 22 -15.92 7.53 -31.38
C ILE A 22 -16.83 6.94 -32.48
N ASP A 23 -17.34 7.76 -33.38
CA ASP A 23 -18.17 7.31 -34.50
C ASP A 23 -17.42 6.37 -35.46
N ALA A 24 -16.11 6.61 -35.64
CA ALA A 24 -15.27 5.72 -36.46
C ALA A 24 -15.07 4.36 -35.79
N ILE A 25 -14.87 4.32 -34.48
CA ILE A 25 -14.76 3.06 -33.69
C ILE A 25 -16.09 2.27 -33.82
N ILE A 26 -17.24 2.92 -33.60
CA ILE A 26 -18.53 2.28 -33.68
C ILE A 26 -18.80 1.72 -35.11
N ARG A 27 -18.46 2.49 -36.15
CA ARG A 27 -18.58 2.03 -37.53
C ARG A 27 -17.65 0.86 -37.86
N LYS A 28 -16.39 0.91 -37.34
CA LYS A 28 -15.44 -0.20 -37.50
C LYS A 28 -15.96 -1.45 -36.80
N ALA A 29 -16.47 -1.33 -35.55
CA ALA A 29 -17.03 -2.44 -34.82
C ALA A 29 -18.14 -3.13 -35.55
N LYS A 30 -19.14 -2.37 -36.08
CA LYS A 30 -20.23 -2.91 -36.85
C LYS A 30 -19.81 -3.69 -38.08
N ARG A 31 -18.63 -3.40 -38.65
CA ARG A 31 -18.11 -4.03 -39.86
C ARG A 31 -17.23 -5.24 -39.59
N VAL A 32 -16.35 -5.20 -38.57
CA VAL A 32 -15.30 -6.21 -38.42
C VAL A 32 -15.46 -7.10 -37.19
N CYS A 33 -16.23 -6.65 -36.17
CA CYS A 33 -16.50 -7.40 -34.93
C CYS A 33 -17.86 -6.97 -34.35
N PRO A 34 -18.97 -7.24 -35.04
CA PRO A 34 -20.28 -6.66 -34.71
C PRO A 34 -20.74 -7.00 -33.29
N ASP A 35 -20.36 -8.13 -32.75
CA ASP A 35 -20.82 -8.59 -31.43
C ASP A 35 -19.87 -8.31 -30.28
N SER A 36 -18.65 -7.89 -30.60
CA SER A 36 -17.57 -7.75 -29.59
C SER A 36 -17.55 -6.42 -28.85
N LEU A 37 -18.11 -5.33 -29.41
CA LEU A 37 -18.13 -4.03 -28.71
C LEU A 37 -19.31 -3.97 -27.75
N ALA A 38 -19.05 -3.84 -26.43
CA ALA A 38 -20.09 -3.71 -25.41
C ALA A 38 -20.49 -2.26 -25.15
N LEU A 39 -19.54 -1.39 -24.82
CA LEU A 39 -19.79 0.04 -24.55
C LEU A 39 -18.54 0.88 -24.79
N ILE A 40 -18.72 2.21 -24.87
CA ILE A 40 -17.64 3.20 -24.89
C ILE A 40 -17.90 4.25 -23.83
N GLY A 41 -16.87 4.56 -23.03
CA GLY A 41 -16.84 5.66 -22.09
C GLY A 41 -15.67 6.59 -22.36
N ILE A 42 -15.77 7.86 -21.96
CA ILE A 42 -14.70 8.85 -22.00
C ILE A 42 -14.23 9.07 -20.55
N TYR A 43 -12.92 8.97 -20.31
CA TYR A 43 -12.33 9.30 -19.00
C TYR A 43 -11.15 10.25 -19.15
N GLY A 44 -10.30 10.38 -18.13
CA GLY A 44 -9.12 11.23 -18.17
C GLY A 44 -9.41 12.73 -18.30
N SER A 45 -8.49 13.45 -18.93
CA SER A 45 -8.50 14.91 -18.99
C SER A 45 -9.72 15.50 -19.69
N VAL A 46 -10.24 14.84 -20.73
CA VAL A 46 -11.44 15.27 -21.46
C VAL A 46 -12.69 15.12 -20.59
N ALA A 47 -12.80 14.04 -19.82
CA ALA A 47 -13.94 13.80 -18.94
C ALA A 47 -13.98 14.75 -17.75
N THR A 48 -12.80 15.09 -17.20
CA THR A 48 -12.65 15.97 -16.02
C THR A 48 -12.62 17.45 -16.39
N GLY A 49 -12.37 17.79 -17.67
CA GLY A 49 -12.19 19.16 -18.12
C GLY A 49 -10.78 19.73 -17.85
N ASP A 50 -9.83 18.92 -17.36
CA ASP A 50 -8.44 19.30 -17.08
C ASP A 50 -7.55 19.15 -18.33
N THR A 51 -8.05 19.57 -19.47
CA THR A 51 -7.36 19.46 -20.77
C THR A 51 -6.30 20.53 -20.95
N TYR A 52 -5.25 20.18 -21.70
CA TYR A 52 -4.24 21.09 -22.24
C TYR A 52 -4.14 20.94 -23.76
N GLU A 53 -3.26 21.71 -24.40
CA GLU A 53 -3.19 21.80 -25.88
C GLU A 53 -2.94 20.45 -26.59
N LYS A 54 -2.22 19.55 -25.92
CA LYS A 54 -1.86 18.22 -26.44
C LYS A 54 -2.57 17.08 -25.71
N SER A 55 -3.70 17.36 -25.03
CA SER A 55 -4.52 16.29 -24.45
C SER A 55 -5.09 15.43 -25.55
N ASP A 56 -4.91 14.13 -25.42
CA ASP A 56 -5.55 13.09 -26.23
C ASP A 56 -6.96 12.77 -25.72
N LEU A 57 -7.56 11.74 -26.27
CA LEU A 57 -8.89 11.23 -25.89
C LEU A 57 -8.74 9.88 -25.23
N ASP A 58 -8.85 9.83 -23.92
CA ASP A 58 -8.86 8.59 -23.15
C ASP A 58 -10.23 7.90 -23.27
N LEU A 59 -10.27 6.67 -23.78
CA LEU A 59 -11.48 5.89 -23.99
C LEU A 59 -11.45 4.58 -23.19
N LEU A 60 -12.51 4.31 -22.46
CA LEU A 60 -12.89 2.98 -22.02
C LEU A 60 -13.68 2.32 -23.18
N ILE A 61 -13.04 1.40 -23.91
CA ILE A 61 -13.69 0.58 -24.93
C ILE A 61 -13.83 -0.82 -24.36
N LEU A 62 -15.02 -1.13 -23.82
CA LEU A 62 -15.29 -2.43 -23.25
C LEU A 62 -15.67 -3.41 -24.36
N ILE A 63 -14.97 -4.53 -24.41
CA ILE A 63 -15.18 -5.61 -25.39
C ILE A 63 -15.58 -6.92 -24.68
N GLU A 64 -16.39 -7.73 -25.39
CA GLU A 64 -16.90 -9.01 -24.91
C GLU A 64 -15.91 -10.15 -25.10
N ASP A 65 -15.13 -10.11 -26.19
CA ASP A 65 -14.26 -11.18 -26.64
C ASP A 65 -12.98 -10.65 -27.32
N ASP A 66 -12.09 -11.56 -27.71
CA ASP A 66 -10.80 -11.22 -28.34
C ASP A 66 -10.94 -10.59 -29.72
N ASP A 67 -12.04 -10.82 -30.42
CA ASP A 67 -12.32 -10.19 -31.72
C ASP A 67 -12.45 -8.67 -31.60
N GLY A 68 -12.87 -8.18 -30.42
CA GLY A 68 -12.92 -6.77 -30.09
C GLY A 68 -11.57 -6.05 -30.15
N TYR A 69 -10.43 -6.76 -29.96
CA TYR A 69 -9.10 -6.15 -30.10
C TYR A 69 -8.79 -5.66 -31.52
N LYS A 70 -9.57 -6.06 -32.54
CA LYS A 70 -9.51 -5.48 -33.88
C LYS A 70 -9.80 -3.98 -33.90
N LEU A 71 -10.43 -3.44 -32.84
CA LEU A 71 -10.71 -2.01 -32.69
C LEU A 71 -9.47 -1.22 -32.25
N ALA A 72 -8.55 -1.86 -31.53
CA ALA A 72 -7.35 -1.21 -31.00
C ALA A 72 -6.47 -0.65 -32.11
N THR A 73 -5.89 0.54 -31.89
CA THR A 73 -4.98 1.19 -32.81
C THR A 73 -4.33 2.40 -32.15
N GLY A 74 -3.04 2.65 -32.46
CA GLY A 74 -2.36 3.91 -32.18
C GLY A 74 -2.22 4.74 -33.44
N PHE A 75 -2.30 6.06 -33.34
CA PHE A 75 -2.05 6.99 -34.44
C PHE A 75 -1.62 8.38 -33.94
N ILE A 76 -1.01 9.15 -34.81
CA ILE A 76 -0.58 10.54 -34.53
C ILE A 76 -1.32 11.45 -35.53
N LEU A 77 -1.92 12.52 -35.01
CA LEU A 77 -2.47 13.59 -35.85
C LEU A 77 -1.38 14.63 -36.10
N GLU A 78 -0.95 14.73 -37.35
CA GLU A 78 0.14 15.63 -37.77
C GLU A 78 -0.23 17.13 -37.63
N ASP A 79 -1.52 17.48 -37.76
CA ASP A 79 -1.98 18.88 -37.70
C ASP A 79 -1.81 19.52 -36.30
N ASN A 80 -1.75 18.72 -35.27
CA ASN A 80 -1.59 19.17 -33.86
C ASN A 80 -0.47 18.44 -33.12
N ASN A 81 0.16 17.46 -33.76
CA ASN A 81 1.22 16.60 -33.19
C ASN A 81 0.78 15.95 -31.87
N VAL A 82 -0.43 15.37 -31.85
CA VAL A 82 -1.00 14.64 -30.72
C VAL A 82 -1.10 13.17 -31.09
N GLY A 83 -0.54 12.30 -30.23
CA GLY A 83 -0.68 10.85 -30.29
C GLY A 83 -1.99 10.42 -29.65
N TYR A 84 -2.62 9.41 -30.21
CA TYR A 84 -3.83 8.76 -29.69
C TYR A 84 -3.54 7.28 -29.54
N ASP A 85 -3.90 6.73 -28.38
CA ASP A 85 -3.87 5.31 -28.11
C ASP A 85 -5.28 4.80 -27.83
N ILE A 86 -5.81 4.05 -28.80
CA ILE A 86 -7.13 3.43 -28.69
C ILE A 86 -6.90 1.96 -28.36
N TYR A 87 -7.05 1.63 -27.08
CA TYR A 87 -6.95 0.26 -26.62
C TYR A 87 -8.29 -0.24 -26.08
N CYS A 88 -8.47 -1.57 -26.09
CA CYS A 88 -9.66 -2.23 -25.63
C CYS A 88 -9.45 -2.85 -24.25
N THR A 89 -10.51 -2.90 -23.46
CA THR A 89 -10.51 -3.43 -22.10
C THR A 89 -11.59 -4.51 -22.01
N LYS A 90 -11.28 -5.64 -21.41
CA LYS A 90 -12.27 -6.65 -21.03
C LYS A 90 -12.88 -6.38 -19.68
N LEU A 91 -14.02 -7.03 -19.40
CA LEU A 91 -14.67 -6.90 -18.10
C LEU A 91 -13.79 -7.43 -16.95
N ASP A 92 -12.95 -8.44 -17.23
CA ASP A 92 -12.02 -8.99 -16.22
C ASP A 92 -10.94 -7.99 -15.81
N ASP A 93 -10.47 -7.13 -16.72
CA ASP A 93 -9.54 -6.04 -16.39
C ASP A 93 -10.21 -5.05 -15.43
N LEU A 94 -11.47 -4.72 -15.65
CA LEU A 94 -12.24 -3.84 -14.77
C LEU A 94 -12.56 -4.51 -13.42
N ARG A 95 -12.77 -5.84 -13.40
CA ARG A 95 -12.88 -6.61 -12.16
C ARG A 95 -11.61 -6.54 -11.36
N HIS A 96 -10.45 -6.65 -12.01
CA HIS A 96 -9.15 -6.50 -11.37
C HIS A 96 -8.97 -5.09 -10.80
N ASP A 97 -9.30 -4.04 -11.56
CA ASP A 97 -9.27 -2.65 -11.06
C ASP A 97 -10.18 -2.50 -9.81
N ALA A 98 -11.35 -3.17 -9.80
CA ALA A 98 -12.29 -3.11 -8.69
C ALA A 98 -11.83 -3.83 -7.41
N GLU A 99 -10.73 -4.59 -7.43
CA GLU A 99 -10.05 -5.12 -6.25
C GLU A 99 -9.21 -4.07 -5.52
N CYS A 100 -9.06 -2.87 -6.10
CA CYS A 100 -8.35 -1.73 -5.52
C CYS A 100 -6.90 -2.05 -5.11
N TYR A 101 -6.16 -2.79 -5.96
CA TYR A 101 -4.71 -3.02 -5.76
C TYR A 101 -3.89 -1.74 -5.94
N HIS A 102 -4.48 -0.72 -6.49
CA HIS A 102 -3.96 0.64 -6.67
C HIS A 102 -5.10 1.67 -6.59
N ALA A 103 -4.75 2.94 -6.47
CA ALA A 103 -5.73 4.03 -6.41
C ALA A 103 -5.99 4.72 -7.78
N HIS A 104 -5.40 4.24 -8.88
CA HIS A 104 -5.62 4.81 -10.22
C HIS A 104 -6.88 4.20 -10.86
N LEU A 105 -8.05 4.58 -10.35
CA LEU A 105 -9.34 3.96 -10.69
C LEU A 105 -10.22 4.82 -11.61
N SER A 106 -9.74 5.96 -12.11
CA SER A 106 -10.56 6.91 -12.87
C SER A 106 -11.19 6.31 -14.13
N LYS A 107 -10.50 5.37 -14.82
CA LYS A 107 -11.04 4.64 -15.97
C LYS A 107 -12.32 3.90 -15.60
N LEU A 108 -12.30 3.14 -14.50
CA LEU A 108 -13.47 2.41 -14.01
C LEU A 108 -14.53 3.36 -13.44
N MET A 109 -14.11 4.25 -12.54
CA MET A 109 -15.03 5.01 -11.70
C MET A 109 -15.64 6.24 -12.38
N ASP A 110 -14.83 6.99 -13.16
CA ASP A 110 -15.21 8.30 -13.67
C ASP A 110 -15.54 8.31 -15.17
N SER A 111 -15.42 7.18 -15.87
CA SER A 111 -15.74 7.15 -17.31
C SER A 111 -17.20 7.49 -17.57
N LYS A 112 -17.42 8.53 -18.40
CA LYS A 112 -18.72 8.98 -18.87
C LYS A 112 -19.12 8.13 -20.05
N ILE A 113 -20.13 7.27 -19.88
CA ILE A 113 -20.55 6.34 -20.93
C ILE A 113 -21.29 7.10 -22.03
N VAL A 114 -20.78 7.00 -23.24
CA VAL A 114 -21.29 7.69 -24.45
C VAL A 114 -21.92 6.75 -25.47
N TYR A 115 -21.68 5.45 -25.36
CA TYR A 115 -22.28 4.44 -26.20
C TYR A 115 -22.47 3.14 -25.41
N VAL A 116 -23.64 2.53 -25.53
CA VAL A 116 -23.95 1.21 -24.94
C VAL A 116 -24.58 0.36 -26.02
N LYS A 117 -24.00 -0.79 -26.31
CA LYS A 117 -24.58 -1.85 -27.14
C LYS A 117 -25.09 -3.01 -26.29
N ASN A 118 -24.35 -3.36 -25.24
CA ASN A 118 -24.71 -4.41 -24.28
C ASN A 118 -25.12 -3.81 -22.94
N GLN A 119 -26.42 -3.92 -22.60
CA GLN A 119 -26.91 -3.38 -21.32
C GLN A 119 -26.43 -4.17 -20.11
N ASP A 120 -26.21 -5.49 -20.25
CA ASP A 120 -25.71 -6.32 -19.14
C ASP A 120 -24.27 -5.95 -18.79
N ALA A 121 -23.43 -5.68 -19.79
CA ALA A 121 -22.07 -5.17 -19.56
C ALA A 121 -22.05 -3.81 -18.87
N TYR A 122 -23.00 -2.91 -19.21
CA TYR A 122 -23.18 -1.65 -18.50
C TYR A 122 -23.63 -1.86 -17.05
N ASN A 123 -24.56 -2.79 -16.82
CA ASN A 123 -25.01 -3.11 -15.46
C ASN A 123 -23.87 -3.69 -14.61
N GLU A 124 -23.03 -4.56 -15.19
CA GLU A 124 -21.84 -5.08 -14.51
C GLU A 124 -20.83 -3.97 -14.19
N LEU A 125 -20.58 -3.04 -15.11
CA LEU A 125 -19.75 -1.86 -14.84
C LEU A 125 -20.27 -1.08 -13.63
N CYS A 126 -21.60 -0.87 -13.53
CA CYS A 126 -22.21 -0.20 -12.38
C CYS A 126 -21.96 -0.98 -11.06
N LYS A 127 -22.12 -2.30 -11.07
CA LYS A 127 -21.85 -3.16 -9.90
C LYS A 127 -20.37 -3.07 -9.45
N LEU A 128 -19.43 -3.04 -10.41
CA LEU A 128 -18.02 -2.87 -10.10
C LEU A 128 -17.72 -1.52 -9.46
N ARG A 129 -18.35 -0.45 -9.92
CA ARG A 129 -18.28 0.88 -9.31
C ARG A 129 -18.80 0.87 -7.87
N ASP A 130 -19.93 0.24 -7.65
CA ASP A 130 -20.50 0.10 -6.30
C ASP A 130 -19.58 -0.72 -5.39
N LYS A 131 -18.96 -1.80 -5.90
CA LYS A 131 -17.96 -2.59 -5.17
C LYS A 131 -16.78 -1.71 -4.70
N VAL A 132 -16.21 -0.90 -5.59
CA VAL A 132 -15.13 0.05 -5.24
C VAL A 132 -15.58 1.02 -4.15
N VAL A 133 -16.78 1.60 -4.28
CA VAL A 133 -17.31 2.55 -3.26
C VAL A 133 -17.47 1.88 -1.91
N LEU A 134 -17.96 0.63 -1.87
CA LEU A 134 -18.11 -0.13 -0.64
C LEU A 134 -16.74 -0.47 -0.03
N PHE A 135 -15.80 -0.96 -0.84
CA PHE A 135 -14.45 -1.27 -0.38
C PHE A 135 -13.75 -0.04 0.22
N LEU A 136 -13.77 1.09 -0.46
CA LEU A 136 -13.13 2.34 0.01
C LEU A 136 -13.76 2.87 1.32
N LYS A 137 -14.97 2.46 1.66
CA LYS A 137 -15.63 2.79 2.95
C LYS A 137 -15.43 1.72 4.01
N SER A 138 -15.01 0.51 3.62
CA SER A 138 -14.86 -0.62 4.54
C SER A 138 -13.53 -0.58 5.32
N GLU A 139 -13.45 -1.37 6.39
CA GLU A 139 -12.21 -1.60 7.14
C GLU A 139 -11.18 -2.42 6.34
N GLU A 140 -11.64 -3.18 5.33
CA GLU A 140 -10.77 -4.00 4.47
C GLU A 140 -9.71 -3.18 3.73
N ARG A 141 -10.01 -1.90 3.45
CA ARG A 141 -9.03 -1.00 2.81
C ARG A 141 -7.72 -0.89 3.60
N PHE A 142 -7.73 -1.06 4.92
CA PHE A 142 -6.51 -0.98 5.73
C PHE A 142 -5.58 -2.19 5.53
N PHE A 143 -6.12 -3.35 5.18
CA PHE A 143 -5.30 -4.48 4.75
C PHE A 143 -4.59 -4.15 3.43
N ARG A 144 -5.30 -3.51 2.50
CA ARG A 144 -4.72 -3.07 1.23
C ARG A 144 -3.63 -2.02 1.44
N VAL A 145 -3.85 -1.06 2.35
CA VAL A 145 -2.83 -0.08 2.75
C VAL A 145 -1.57 -0.79 3.25
N LYS A 146 -1.71 -1.77 4.13
CA LYS A 146 -0.58 -2.55 4.64
C LYS A 146 0.16 -3.29 3.51
N GLU A 147 -0.56 -3.98 2.62
CA GLU A 147 0.04 -4.67 1.46
C GLU A 147 0.83 -3.72 0.55
N LEU A 148 0.32 -2.52 0.33
CA LEU A 148 1.02 -1.50 -0.47
C LEU A 148 2.28 -1.01 0.23
N LEU A 149 2.24 -0.79 1.55
CA LEU A 149 3.43 -0.41 2.32
C LEU A 149 4.45 -1.54 2.39
N ASP A 150 4.03 -2.80 2.49
CA ASP A 150 4.94 -3.94 2.45
C ASP A 150 5.61 -4.07 1.07
N LYS A 151 4.89 -3.80 -0.04
CA LYS A 151 5.49 -3.69 -1.38
C LYS A 151 6.48 -2.52 -1.47
N ALA A 152 6.15 -1.37 -0.88
CA ALA A 152 7.07 -0.23 -0.82
C ALA A 152 8.37 -0.58 -0.08
N LYS A 153 8.31 -1.36 1.02
CA LYS A 153 9.50 -1.85 1.73
C LYS A 153 10.38 -2.74 0.86
N ILE A 154 9.76 -3.65 0.09
CA ILE A 154 10.49 -4.51 -0.85
C ILE A 154 11.22 -3.66 -1.89
N SER A 155 10.52 -2.72 -2.54
CA SER A 155 11.15 -1.83 -3.51
C SER A 155 12.22 -0.91 -2.89
N TYR A 156 12.05 -0.52 -1.61
CA TYR A 156 13.10 0.19 -0.88
C TYR A 156 14.33 -0.70 -0.62
N ALA A 157 14.13 -1.98 -0.30
CA ALA A 157 15.24 -2.93 -0.17
C ALA A 157 16.00 -3.10 -1.50
N ASP A 158 15.27 -3.18 -2.63
CA ASP A 158 15.87 -3.21 -3.97
C ASP A 158 16.69 -1.94 -4.24
N ALA A 159 16.15 -0.75 -3.91
CA ALA A 159 16.89 0.51 -4.01
C ALA A 159 18.18 0.55 -3.17
N CYS A 160 18.22 -0.20 -2.05
CA CYS A 160 19.42 -0.32 -1.23
C CYS A 160 20.45 -1.31 -1.82
N LEU A 161 20.01 -2.28 -2.61
CA LEU A 161 20.84 -3.31 -3.25
C LEU A 161 21.40 -2.88 -4.60
N HIS A 162 20.76 -1.96 -5.32
CA HIS A 162 21.19 -1.46 -6.60
C HIS A 162 22.17 -0.28 -6.46
N ASP A 163 23.26 -0.27 -7.22
CA ASP A 163 24.25 0.82 -7.21
C ASP A 163 24.00 1.86 -8.31
N GLU A 164 23.44 1.42 -9.45
CA GLU A 164 23.21 2.27 -10.62
C GLU A 164 22.07 3.26 -10.39
N LEU A 165 22.33 4.55 -10.61
CA LEU A 165 21.35 5.63 -10.41
C LEU A 165 20.04 5.37 -11.17
N GLY A 166 20.09 4.81 -12.38
CA GLY A 166 18.90 4.48 -13.16
C GLY A 166 17.99 3.46 -12.48
N GLN A 167 18.58 2.40 -11.92
CA GLN A 167 17.84 1.38 -11.18
C GLN A 167 17.27 1.95 -9.86
N VAL A 168 18.08 2.66 -9.08
CA VAL A 168 17.62 3.31 -7.84
C VAL A 168 16.45 4.27 -8.12
N ARG A 169 16.42 4.95 -9.26
CA ARG A 169 15.27 5.80 -9.65
C ARG A 169 14.02 4.98 -9.99
N MET A 170 14.18 3.83 -10.64
CA MET A 170 13.04 2.93 -10.91
C MET A 170 12.46 2.38 -9.61
N ASP A 171 13.32 1.94 -8.69
CA ASP A 171 12.89 1.49 -7.38
C ASP A 171 12.21 2.61 -6.59
N ALA A 172 12.77 3.84 -6.65
CA ALA A 172 12.17 5.02 -6.04
C ALA A 172 10.77 5.32 -6.61
N PHE A 173 10.58 5.17 -7.92
CA PHE A 173 9.26 5.27 -8.53
C PHE A 173 8.27 4.27 -7.91
N HIS A 174 8.66 3.01 -7.77
CA HIS A 174 7.80 1.97 -7.19
C HIS A 174 7.47 2.25 -5.71
N VAL A 175 8.46 2.70 -4.92
CA VAL A 175 8.22 3.10 -3.53
C VAL A 175 7.21 4.25 -3.45
N ILE A 176 7.43 5.31 -4.23
CA ILE A 176 6.56 6.49 -4.26
C ILE A 176 5.15 6.11 -4.71
N ASP A 177 5.01 5.33 -5.78
CA ASP A 177 3.71 4.89 -6.29
C ASP A 177 2.93 4.09 -5.25
N CYS A 178 3.56 3.09 -4.63
CA CYS A 178 2.94 2.30 -3.57
C CYS A 178 2.48 3.18 -2.39
N ILE A 179 3.30 4.14 -1.95
CA ILE A 179 2.97 5.03 -0.84
C ILE A 179 1.83 5.98 -1.21
N LEU A 180 1.84 6.57 -2.41
CA LEU A 180 0.76 7.44 -2.89
C LEU A 180 -0.56 6.68 -2.97
N ASN A 181 -0.54 5.46 -3.51
CA ASN A 181 -1.70 4.58 -3.56
C ASN A 181 -2.20 4.23 -2.14
N ALA A 182 -1.29 3.90 -1.22
CA ALA A 182 -1.63 3.59 0.18
C ALA A 182 -2.31 4.77 0.88
N VAL A 183 -1.77 5.98 0.73
CA VAL A 183 -2.34 7.21 1.32
C VAL A 183 -3.73 7.50 0.77
N MET A 184 -3.94 7.37 -0.53
CA MET A 184 -5.27 7.58 -1.14
C MET A 184 -6.29 6.56 -0.62
N ILE A 185 -5.95 5.27 -0.62
CA ILE A 185 -6.83 4.19 -0.15
C ILE A 185 -7.09 4.32 1.37
N TYR A 186 -6.10 4.72 2.16
CA TYR A 186 -6.27 4.98 3.59
C TYR A 186 -7.41 5.97 3.86
N HIS A 187 -7.50 7.03 3.05
CA HIS A 187 -8.57 8.02 3.11
C HIS A 187 -9.86 7.61 2.38
N GLY A 188 -9.95 6.39 1.88
CA GLY A 188 -11.10 5.94 1.11
C GLY A 188 -11.27 6.70 -0.20
N LYS A 189 -10.16 7.12 -0.81
CA LYS A 189 -10.12 7.90 -2.05
C LYS A 189 -9.30 7.19 -3.12
N TYR A 190 -9.43 7.67 -4.34
CA TYR A 190 -8.66 7.25 -5.51
C TYR A 190 -8.27 8.47 -6.35
N PHE A 191 -7.25 8.33 -7.21
CA PHE A 191 -6.83 9.39 -8.12
C PHE A 191 -7.83 9.55 -9.26
N ARG A 192 -8.36 10.75 -9.40
CA ARG A 192 -9.33 11.13 -10.42
C ARG A 192 -8.72 11.87 -11.58
N LEU A 193 -7.62 12.56 -11.33
CA LEU A 193 -6.93 13.43 -12.27
C LEU A 193 -5.65 12.77 -12.78
N GLY A 194 -5.08 13.34 -13.85
CA GLY A 194 -3.81 12.86 -14.39
C GLY A 194 -2.61 13.14 -13.49
N VAL A 195 -1.48 12.47 -13.78
CA VAL A 195 -0.23 12.52 -12.99
C VAL A 195 0.22 13.94 -12.66
N LYS A 196 0.02 14.92 -13.57
CA LYS A 196 0.34 16.34 -13.33
C LYS A 196 -0.41 16.95 -12.13
N ARG A 197 -1.50 16.32 -11.67
CA ARG A 197 -2.36 16.78 -10.57
C ARG A 197 -2.22 15.95 -9.30
N THR A 198 -1.31 14.97 -9.27
CA THR A 198 -1.11 14.09 -8.11
C THR A 198 -0.97 14.89 -6.81
N PHE A 199 -0.13 15.92 -6.80
CA PHE A 199 0.08 16.73 -5.59
C PHE A 199 -1.10 17.65 -5.26
N ASP A 200 -1.92 18.03 -6.24
CA ASP A 200 -3.16 18.78 -5.99
C ASP A 200 -4.18 17.88 -5.28
N GLU A 201 -4.27 16.61 -5.66
CA GLU A 201 -5.17 15.65 -5.01
C GLU A 201 -4.66 15.26 -3.60
N ILE A 202 -3.36 15.07 -3.44
CA ILE A 202 -2.73 14.82 -2.13
C ILE A 202 -2.90 16.01 -1.17
N ALA A 203 -2.79 17.23 -1.66
CA ALA A 203 -2.98 18.44 -0.86
C ALA A 203 -4.41 18.59 -0.29
N ASN A 204 -5.39 17.85 -0.85
CA ASN A 204 -6.75 17.79 -0.32
C ASN A 204 -6.91 16.72 0.80
N LEU A 205 -5.83 16.09 1.23
CA LEU A 205 -5.77 15.14 2.34
C LEU A 205 -5.08 15.80 3.54
N PRO A 206 -5.33 15.33 4.77
CA PRO A 206 -4.66 15.84 5.96
C PRO A 206 -3.22 15.29 6.08
N VAL A 207 -2.46 15.37 4.99
CA VAL A 207 -1.07 14.94 4.88
C VAL A 207 -0.18 16.18 5.02
N SER A 208 0.97 16.07 5.69
CA SER A 208 1.88 17.22 5.84
C SER A 208 2.46 17.67 4.50
N GLY A 209 2.73 18.98 4.36
CA GLY A 209 3.40 19.51 3.17
C GLY A 209 4.78 18.88 2.93
N GLU A 210 5.47 18.52 4.01
CA GLU A 210 6.77 17.83 3.97
C GLU A 210 6.73 16.50 3.20
N PHE A 211 5.60 15.78 3.26
CA PHE A 211 5.40 14.55 2.49
C PHE A 211 5.58 14.78 0.98
N SER A 212 4.89 15.77 0.43
CA SER A 212 4.99 16.11 -0.99
C SER A 212 6.37 16.69 -1.35
N ASP A 213 6.98 17.45 -0.44
CA ASP A 213 8.30 18.04 -0.66
C ASP A 213 9.40 16.97 -0.66
N ASN A 214 9.29 15.93 0.18
CA ASN A 214 10.21 14.80 0.16
C ASN A 214 10.13 14.04 -1.18
N ILE A 215 8.95 13.81 -1.71
CA ILE A 215 8.80 13.18 -3.03
C ILE A 215 9.47 14.05 -4.11
N ARG A 216 9.25 15.38 -4.10
CA ARG A 216 9.90 16.28 -5.05
C ARG A 216 11.43 16.26 -4.96
N LYS A 217 11.99 16.18 -3.74
CA LYS A 217 13.43 16.04 -3.53
C LYS A 217 13.96 14.72 -4.07
N ILE A 218 13.26 13.61 -3.81
CA ILE A 218 13.66 12.28 -4.34
C ILE A 218 13.77 12.33 -5.87
N VAL A 219 12.74 12.82 -6.55
CA VAL A 219 12.72 12.80 -8.03
C VAL A 219 13.69 13.81 -8.66
N ALA A 220 14.12 14.82 -7.91
CA ALA A 220 15.09 15.82 -8.35
C ALA A 220 16.56 15.42 -8.08
N SER A 221 16.80 14.43 -7.22
CA SER A 221 18.14 14.05 -6.82
C SER A 221 18.88 13.22 -7.88
N ASN A 222 20.20 13.46 -7.95
CA ASN A 222 21.16 12.69 -8.73
C ASN A 222 22.08 11.84 -7.83
N ASP A 223 21.88 11.85 -6.51
CA ASP A 223 22.66 11.11 -5.53
C ASP A 223 21.87 9.91 -5.01
N THR A 224 22.38 8.70 -5.22
CA THR A 224 21.74 7.45 -4.81
C THR A 224 21.60 7.36 -3.27
N SER A 225 22.57 7.90 -2.53
CA SER A 225 22.55 7.91 -1.06
C SER A 225 21.47 8.85 -0.52
N GLU A 226 21.34 10.03 -1.13
CA GLU A 226 20.28 10.98 -0.79
C GLU A 226 18.90 10.41 -1.13
N ILE A 227 18.74 9.78 -2.31
CA ILE A 227 17.49 9.12 -2.71
C ILE A 227 17.09 8.07 -1.66
N ARG A 228 17.99 7.15 -1.29
CA ARG A 228 17.74 6.10 -0.29
C ARG A 228 17.36 6.69 1.07
N TYR A 229 18.07 7.73 1.53
CA TYR A 229 17.76 8.40 2.79
C TYR A 229 16.36 9.01 2.79
N LEU A 230 15.99 9.71 1.73
CA LEU A 230 14.68 10.33 1.58
C LEU A 230 13.57 9.29 1.43
N LEU A 231 13.81 8.20 0.70
CA LEU A 231 12.86 7.06 0.59
C LEU A 231 12.60 6.43 1.96
N LYS A 232 13.65 6.20 2.77
CA LYS A 232 13.49 5.71 4.15
C LYS A 232 12.60 6.63 4.96
N SER A 233 12.86 7.94 4.90
CA SER A 233 12.08 8.94 5.63
C SER A 233 10.62 8.96 5.19
N LEU A 234 10.37 8.87 3.87
CA LEU A 234 9.03 8.84 3.28
C LEU A 234 8.27 7.58 3.73
N LEU A 235 8.92 6.41 3.70
CA LEU A 235 8.33 5.14 4.11
C LEU A 235 7.95 5.14 5.60
N LEU A 236 8.87 5.55 6.48
CA LEU A 236 8.61 5.65 7.92
C LEU A 236 7.48 6.64 8.23
N TYR A 237 7.42 7.75 7.51
CA TYR A 237 6.30 8.69 7.61
C TYR A 237 4.98 8.01 7.24
N ALA A 238 4.94 7.32 6.10
CA ALA A 238 3.72 6.67 5.62
C ALA A 238 3.24 5.58 6.57
N GLU A 239 4.14 4.75 7.12
CA GLU A 239 3.81 3.74 8.13
C GLU A 239 3.19 4.38 9.38
N LYS A 240 3.85 5.38 9.95
CA LYS A 240 3.35 6.08 11.13
C LYS A 240 2.00 6.76 10.86
N TYR A 241 1.86 7.40 9.68
CA TYR A 241 0.66 8.11 9.29
C TYR A 241 -0.56 7.20 9.12
N THR A 242 -0.35 6.01 8.58
CA THR A 242 -1.43 5.04 8.33
C THR A 242 -1.65 4.06 9.48
N GLN A 243 -0.86 4.16 10.55
CA GLN A 243 -0.99 3.30 11.72
C GLN A 243 -2.33 3.59 12.42
N LYS A 244 -3.17 2.57 12.52
CA LYS A 244 -4.39 2.63 13.29
C LYS A 244 -4.08 2.37 14.76
N GLU A 245 -4.65 3.18 15.65
CA GLU A 245 -4.68 2.81 17.07
C GLU A 245 -5.48 1.52 17.21
N LYS A 246 -4.82 0.46 17.66
CA LYS A 246 -5.51 -0.78 18.00
C LYS A 246 -6.31 -0.57 19.28
N PRO A 247 -7.56 -1.12 19.39
CA PRO A 247 -8.25 -1.15 20.67
C PRO A 247 -7.34 -1.84 21.70
N LYS A 248 -7.15 -1.24 22.87
CA LYS A 248 -6.36 -1.84 23.95
C LYS A 248 -7.02 -3.14 24.38
N ALA A 249 -6.29 -4.24 24.22
CA ALA A 249 -6.75 -5.55 24.69
C ALA A 249 -6.80 -5.59 26.23
N LYS A 250 -7.60 -6.49 26.80
CA LYS A 250 -7.59 -6.70 28.26
C LYS A 250 -6.22 -7.29 28.66
N PRO A 251 -5.58 -6.79 29.76
CA PRO A 251 -4.29 -7.29 30.19
C PRO A 251 -4.23 -8.82 30.31
N SER A 252 -5.28 -9.44 30.88
CA SER A 252 -5.34 -10.90 31.04
C SER A 252 -5.36 -11.68 29.73
N ALA A 253 -5.84 -11.09 28.64
CA ALA A 253 -5.85 -11.75 27.33
C ALA A 253 -4.50 -11.71 26.64
N VAL A 254 -3.64 -10.75 26.97
CA VAL A 254 -2.34 -10.53 26.31
C VAL A 254 -1.18 -11.03 27.17
N LEU A 255 -1.26 -10.81 28.50
CA LEU A 255 -0.12 -11.03 29.40
C LEU A 255 -0.15 -12.39 30.12
N ALA A 256 -1.30 -13.07 30.20
CA ALA A 256 -1.41 -14.33 30.95
C ALA A 256 -0.54 -15.43 30.34
N GLY A 257 0.37 -16.01 31.14
CA GLY A 257 1.27 -17.09 30.75
C GLY A 257 2.52 -16.65 29.97
N THR A 258 2.60 -15.37 29.55
CA THR A 258 3.71 -14.88 28.72
C THR A 258 5.03 -14.77 29.52
N TYR A 259 4.97 -14.48 30.82
CA TYR A 259 6.15 -14.45 31.66
C TYR A 259 6.78 -15.85 31.76
N GLU A 260 5.97 -16.86 32.04
CA GLU A 260 6.41 -18.26 32.10
C GLU A 260 6.99 -18.73 30.76
N GLU A 261 6.39 -18.29 29.65
CA GLU A 261 6.88 -18.57 28.31
C GLU A 261 8.24 -17.93 28.04
N LEU A 262 8.40 -16.64 28.35
CA LEU A 262 9.67 -15.93 28.24
C LEU A 262 10.76 -16.61 29.05
N TYR A 263 10.44 -17.04 30.28
CA TYR A 263 11.38 -17.72 31.16
C TYR A 263 11.76 -19.12 30.62
N SER A 264 10.76 -19.95 30.28
CA SER A 264 10.99 -21.33 29.93
C SER A 264 11.64 -21.51 28.55
N ASN A 265 11.27 -20.67 27.59
CA ASN A 265 11.72 -20.86 26.21
C ASN A 265 13.15 -20.40 25.97
N TRP A 266 13.59 -19.30 26.60
CA TRP A 266 14.85 -18.67 26.19
C TRP A 266 15.82 -18.33 27.32
N ARG A 267 15.36 -18.03 28.53
CA ARG A 267 16.24 -17.60 29.64
C ARG A 267 17.37 -18.58 29.89
N ASN A 268 17.05 -19.86 30.08
CA ASN A 268 18.05 -20.90 30.36
C ASN A 268 18.93 -21.19 29.14
N LYS A 269 18.41 -21.00 27.92
CA LYS A 269 19.20 -21.17 26.71
C LYS A 269 20.21 -20.06 26.49
N VAL A 270 19.89 -18.82 26.91
CA VAL A 270 20.87 -17.72 26.92
C VAL A 270 22.01 -18.04 27.87
N GLU A 271 21.72 -18.57 29.08
CA GLU A 271 22.72 -18.97 30.06
C GLU A 271 23.57 -20.14 29.55
N GLU A 272 22.95 -21.15 28.97
CA GLU A 272 23.66 -22.29 28.35
C GLU A 272 24.59 -21.82 27.22
N ALA A 273 24.09 -20.96 26.34
CA ALA A 273 24.87 -20.40 25.25
C ALA A 273 26.07 -19.59 25.76
N ALA A 274 25.88 -18.79 26.84
CA ALA A 274 26.94 -18.05 27.46
C ALA A 274 28.02 -19.00 28.03
N ASN A 275 27.64 -20.06 28.75
CA ASN A 275 28.54 -21.06 29.30
C ASN A 275 29.33 -21.80 28.22
N ASN A 276 28.71 -22.08 27.08
CA ASN A 276 29.31 -22.79 25.94
C ASN A 276 30.04 -21.85 24.97
N ARG A 277 30.03 -20.54 25.20
CA ARG A 277 30.55 -19.49 24.29
C ARG A 277 29.92 -19.56 22.89
N ASP A 278 28.64 -19.96 22.82
CA ASP A 278 27.88 -20.02 21.59
C ASP A 278 27.21 -18.67 21.29
N VAL A 279 27.92 -17.85 20.51
CA VAL A 279 27.47 -16.50 20.12
C VAL A 279 26.17 -16.55 19.34
N TYR A 280 26.01 -17.55 18.43
CA TYR A 280 24.83 -17.63 17.58
C TYR A 280 23.57 -17.98 18.38
N SER A 281 23.63 -19.02 19.22
CA SER A 281 22.51 -19.41 20.08
C SER A 281 22.14 -18.29 21.07
N CYS A 282 23.14 -17.61 21.65
CA CYS A 282 22.90 -16.44 22.51
C CYS A 282 22.13 -15.34 21.74
N PHE A 283 22.62 -14.97 20.56
CA PHE A 283 21.99 -13.96 19.71
C PHE A 283 20.55 -14.32 19.38
N VAL A 284 20.28 -15.54 18.88
CA VAL A 284 18.94 -15.99 18.49
C VAL A 284 17.96 -15.95 19.66
N ASN A 285 18.38 -16.42 20.86
CA ASN A 285 17.49 -16.43 22.02
C ASN A 285 17.23 -14.99 22.55
N MET A 286 18.21 -14.09 22.49
CA MET A 286 18.01 -12.67 22.82
C MET A 286 17.09 -11.97 21.81
N CYS A 287 17.24 -12.24 20.51
CA CYS A 287 16.31 -11.75 19.48
C CYS A 287 14.88 -12.26 19.69
N SER A 288 14.72 -13.54 20.04
CA SER A 288 13.40 -14.12 20.30
C SER A 288 12.71 -13.47 21.50
N PHE A 289 13.45 -13.21 22.56
CA PHE A 289 12.97 -12.48 23.72
C PHE A 289 12.53 -11.05 23.35
N ASN A 290 13.38 -10.30 22.66
CA ASN A 290 13.05 -8.96 22.19
C ASN A 290 11.82 -8.96 21.26
N GLY A 291 11.71 -9.93 20.35
CA GLY A 291 10.60 -10.10 19.44
C GLY A 291 9.29 -10.31 20.19
N MET A 292 9.23 -11.26 21.14
CA MET A 292 8.02 -11.52 21.92
C MET A 292 7.58 -10.31 22.73
N LEU A 293 8.51 -9.55 23.37
CA LEU A 293 8.15 -8.33 24.07
C LEU A 293 7.63 -7.23 23.11
N SER A 294 8.16 -7.16 21.89
CA SER A 294 7.67 -6.25 20.85
C SER A 294 6.26 -6.62 20.41
N ASP A 295 5.97 -7.92 20.23
CA ASP A 295 4.62 -8.41 19.88
C ASP A 295 3.61 -8.08 20.98
N ILE A 296 3.95 -8.36 22.25
CA ILE A 296 3.12 -8.00 23.41
C ILE A 296 2.90 -6.48 23.46
N SER A 297 3.95 -5.67 23.25
CA SER A 297 3.86 -4.20 23.23
C SER A 297 2.95 -3.69 22.11
N SER A 298 2.85 -4.43 21.00
CA SER A 298 1.94 -4.08 19.91
C SER A 298 0.45 -4.21 20.26
N GLU A 299 0.12 -5.02 21.28
CA GLU A 299 -1.25 -5.31 21.72
C GLU A 299 -1.60 -4.67 23.07
N PHE A 300 -0.61 -4.54 23.93
CA PHE A 300 -0.73 -3.94 25.24
C PHE A 300 0.49 -3.10 25.57
N ASP A 301 0.30 -1.86 26.00
CA ASP A 301 1.39 -0.93 26.31
C ASP A 301 2.17 -1.40 27.54
N ILE A 302 3.30 -2.05 27.29
CA ILE A 302 4.24 -2.49 28.33
C ILE A 302 5.50 -1.61 28.39
N GLY A 303 5.57 -0.55 27.59
CA GLY A 303 6.77 0.27 27.40
C GLY A 303 7.63 -0.22 26.22
N ALA A 304 8.71 0.50 25.97
CA ALA A 304 9.67 0.15 24.91
C ALA A 304 10.78 -0.74 25.49
N TYR A 305 11.01 -1.87 24.86
CA TYR A 305 12.10 -2.80 25.18
C TYR A 305 13.07 -2.87 24.01
N ASN A 306 14.31 -2.38 24.22
CA ASN A 306 15.37 -2.36 23.20
C ASN A 306 16.53 -3.27 23.65
N ILE A 307 16.23 -4.53 23.92
CA ILE A 307 17.18 -5.49 24.50
C ILE A 307 18.39 -5.69 23.59
N MET A 308 18.16 -5.68 22.27
CA MET A 308 19.24 -5.91 21.31
C MET A 308 20.20 -4.73 21.16
N ASP A 309 19.84 -3.52 21.61
CA ASP A 309 20.78 -2.38 21.68
C ASP A 309 21.87 -2.61 22.73
N GLU A 310 21.61 -3.45 23.73
CA GLU A 310 22.54 -3.80 24.80
C GLU A 310 23.24 -5.15 24.59
N TYR A 311 22.89 -5.90 23.52
CA TYR A 311 23.47 -7.21 23.24
C TYR A 311 25.00 -7.13 23.10
N ASN A 312 25.71 -7.97 23.86
CA ASN A 312 27.19 -8.03 23.89
C ASN A 312 27.67 -9.35 23.26
N PRO A 313 28.19 -9.35 22.03
CA PRO A 313 28.71 -10.57 21.38
C PRO A 313 30.07 -11.01 21.94
N GLU A 314 30.81 -10.12 22.60
CA GLU A 314 32.15 -10.42 23.12
C GLU A 314 32.10 -11.01 24.53
N LYS A 315 31.08 -10.65 25.31
CA LYS A 315 30.92 -11.11 26.69
C LYS A 315 29.50 -11.64 26.93
N LEU A 316 29.27 -12.89 26.53
CA LEU A 316 27.93 -13.50 26.52
C LEU A 316 27.29 -13.59 27.90
N THR A 317 28.10 -13.65 29.00
CA THR A 317 27.56 -13.62 30.36
C THR A 317 26.86 -12.32 30.73
N ASP A 318 27.17 -11.20 30.06
CA ASP A 318 26.47 -9.92 30.28
C ASP A 318 25.04 -10.01 29.71
N ASN A 319 24.83 -10.79 28.63
CA ASN A 319 23.49 -10.98 28.04
C ASN A 319 22.54 -11.73 28.99
N VAL A 320 23.05 -12.63 29.84
CA VAL A 320 22.25 -13.28 30.90
C VAL A 320 21.74 -12.22 31.89
N LEU A 321 22.61 -11.32 32.32
CA LEU A 321 22.25 -10.23 33.24
C LEU A 321 21.26 -9.25 32.61
N ILE A 322 21.46 -8.93 31.33
CA ILE A 322 20.56 -8.08 30.56
C ILE A 322 19.17 -8.76 30.47
N TYR A 323 19.13 -10.06 30.14
CA TYR A 323 17.90 -10.85 30.09
C TYR A 323 17.15 -10.82 31.42
N ASP A 324 17.83 -11.15 32.50
CA ASP A 324 17.24 -11.21 33.83
C ASP A 324 16.67 -9.85 34.26
N ARG A 325 17.38 -8.77 34.01
CA ARG A 325 16.90 -7.41 34.30
C ARG A 325 15.60 -7.06 33.53
N TYR A 326 15.55 -7.32 32.23
CA TYR A 326 14.35 -7.03 31.43
C TYR A 326 13.19 -7.96 31.80
N LEU A 327 13.48 -9.19 32.20
CA LEU A 327 12.46 -10.12 32.70
C LEU A 327 11.88 -9.66 34.05
N GLU A 328 12.72 -9.11 34.95
CA GLU A 328 12.27 -8.50 36.21
C GLU A 328 11.41 -7.26 35.96
N GLU A 329 11.76 -6.42 35.00
CA GLU A 329 10.96 -5.26 34.62
C GLU A 329 9.60 -5.71 34.06
N TYR A 330 9.58 -6.74 33.23
CA TYR A 330 8.34 -7.32 32.71
C TYR A 330 7.48 -7.98 33.79
N GLU A 331 8.09 -8.61 34.80
CA GLU A 331 7.38 -9.14 35.97
C GLU A 331 6.61 -8.02 36.71
N LYS A 332 7.21 -6.84 36.87
CA LYS A 332 6.52 -5.68 37.47
C LYS A 332 5.31 -5.24 36.64
N VAL A 333 5.38 -5.31 35.32
CA VAL A 333 4.25 -5.01 34.44
C VAL A 333 3.13 -6.04 34.65
N CYS A 334 3.43 -7.34 34.65
CA CYS A 334 2.48 -8.41 34.92
C CYS A 334 1.78 -8.23 36.27
N ASN A 335 2.56 -7.98 37.33
CA ASN A 335 2.04 -7.77 38.67
C ASN A 335 1.13 -6.52 38.75
N LYS A 336 1.52 -5.40 38.13
CA LYS A 336 0.70 -4.19 38.05
C LYS A 336 -0.60 -4.42 37.30
N ALA A 337 -0.59 -5.31 36.31
CA ALA A 337 -1.76 -5.71 35.53
C ALA A 337 -2.63 -6.76 36.26
N GLY A 338 -2.24 -7.21 37.44
CA GLY A 338 -2.96 -8.23 38.22
C GLY A 338 -2.80 -9.66 37.68
N ILE A 339 -1.77 -9.89 36.88
CA ILE A 339 -1.44 -11.22 36.34
C ILE A 339 -0.62 -12.01 37.36
N LYS A 340 -1.14 -13.15 37.75
CA LYS A 340 -0.43 -14.08 38.65
C LYS A 340 0.51 -14.95 37.87
N ILE A 341 1.82 -14.82 38.13
CA ILE A 341 2.85 -15.69 37.56
C ILE A 341 2.84 -17.02 38.32
N LYS A 342 2.82 -18.11 37.58
CA LYS A 342 2.78 -19.48 38.14
C LYS A 342 4.17 -19.92 38.51
N ARG A 343 4.42 -20.05 39.83
CA ARG A 343 5.66 -20.56 40.39
C ARG A 343 5.30 -21.62 41.43
N PHE A 344 5.96 -22.79 41.34
CA PHE A 344 5.77 -23.89 42.25
C PHE A 344 7.07 -24.26 42.93
N SER A 345 7.01 -24.75 44.17
CA SER A 345 8.19 -25.20 44.94
C SER A 345 8.87 -26.43 44.33
N ASP A 346 8.05 -27.31 43.77
CA ASP A 346 8.45 -28.59 43.22
C ASP A 346 7.36 -29.15 42.28
N VAL A 347 7.62 -30.33 41.69
CA VAL A 347 6.72 -30.96 40.74
C VAL A 347 5.43 -31.43 41.42
N ASP A 348 5.46 -31.84 42.67
CA ASP A 348 4.27 -32.35 43.39
C ASP A 348 3.31 -31.17 43.66
N ALA A 349 3.83 -30.02 44.03
CA ALA A 349 3.01 -28.80 44.15
C ALA A 349 2.36 -28.37 42.83
N PHE A 350 3.11 -28.50 41.70
CA PHE A 350 2.54 -28.23 40.37
C PHE A 350 1.44 -29.26 40.04
N VAL A 351 1.67 -30.57 40.26
CA VAL A 351 0.69 -31.63 39.93
C VAL A 351 -0.59 -31.45 40.73
N SER A 352 -0.49 -31.09 42.03
CA SER A 352 -1.65 -30.81 42.88
C SER A 352 -2.47 -29.68 42.34
N ASP A 353 -1.84 -28.53 42.05
CA ASP A 353 -2.50 -27.34 41.50
C ASP A 353 -3.13 -27.62 40.12
N TYR A 354 -2.40 -28.36 39.26
CA TYR A 354 -2.85 -28.64 37.88
C TYR A 354 -4.08 -29.53 37.83
N LEU A 355 -4.21 -30.49 38.80
CA LEU A 355 -5.33 -31.40 38.84
C LEU A 355 -6.54 -30.80 39.59
N GLU A 356 -6.33 -29.91 40.55
CA GLU A 356 -7.40 -29.28 41.35
C GLU A 356 -8.09 -28.11 40.63
N ASN A 357 -7.42 -27.45 39.71
CA ASN A 357 -7.91 -26.25 39.00
C ASN A 357 -8.39 -26.56 37.57
N GLN A 358 -9.15 -27.63 37.35
CA GLN A 358 -9.87 -27.92 36.10
C GLN A 358 -11.23 -27.29 36.04
#